data_e23348b92927b65ba9c7a326ab1b6cb8
#
_entry.id   e23348b92927b65ba9c7a326ab1b6cb8
#
_cell.length_a   1.000
_cell.length_b   1.000
_cell.length_c   1.000
_cell.angle_alpha   90.00
_cell.angle_beta   90.00
_cell.angle_gamma   90.00
#
_symmetry.space_group_name_H-M   'P 1'
#
loop_
_entity.id
_entity.type
_entity.pdbx_description
1 polymer ?
#
loop_
_entity_poly.entity_id
_entity_poly.type
_entity_poly.pdbx_seq_one_letter_code
_entity_poly.pdbx_strand_id
1 'polypeptide(L)'
;FDASAIDGFSNVSESDLFLHPDLNTFSILPWRPQEGGVARFYCNISYPDGRPFEGDGRYILRECEKRARMAGYSFLVGPECEFYLFETDDNGYPTRKPFDKAGYFDIAPLDRGENIRREICLTIEEMGLSPERSHHESGPGQNEIDFRCSSPLKAADDLMTLRTAVKAISYQNGL
;
A
#
# COMPACT_ATOMS: atom_id res chain seq x y z
N PHE A 1 18.01 11.02 -6.84
CA PHE A 1 18.05 11.06 -5.36
C PHE A 1 19.32 10.37 -4.86
N ASP A 2 19.74 10.70 -3.64
CA ASP A 2 20.88 10.06 -2.99
C ASP A 2 20.44 8.72 -2.36
N ALA A 3 20.86 7.62 -2.97
CA ALA A 3 20.51 6.27 -2.54
C ALA A 3 21.36 5.77 -1.35
N SER A 4 22.48 6.44 -1.03
CA SER A 4 23.29 6.08 0.14
C SER A 4 22.59 6.36 1.47
N ALA A 5 21.57 7.22 1.45
CA ALA A 5 20.70 7.47 2.60
C ALA A 5 19.70 6.34 2.89
N ILE A 6 19.61 5.33 2.03
CA ILE A 6 18.73 4.19 2.18
C ILE A 6 19.56 2.94 2.44
N ASP A 7 19.41 2.36 3.63
CA ASP A 7 20.16 1.17 4.04
C ASP A 7 20.03 0.03 3.01
N GLY A 8 21.20 -0.48 2.57
CA GLY A 8 21.29 -1.58 1.61
C GLY A 8 21.08 -1.20 0.14
N PHE A 9 20.88 0.09 -0.20
CA PHE A 9 20.64 0.51 -1.59
C PHE A 9 21.94 0.78 -2.36
N SER A 10 22.83 1.60 -1.83
CA SER A 10 24.12 1.87 -2.47
C SER A 10 25.20 2.36 -1.48
N ASN A 11 26.42 2.55 -1.99
CA ASN A 11 27.53 3.15 -1.27
C ASN A 11 27.62 4.65 -1.59
N VAL A 12 28.27 5.42 -0.71
CA VAL A 12 28.46 6.88 -0.86
C VAL A 12 29.15 7.26 -2.18
N SER A 13 29.98 6.37 -2.74
CA SER A 13 30.69 6.61 -4.00
C SER A 13 29.84 6.44 -5.27
N GLU A 14 28.66 5.80 -5.16
CA GLU A 14 27.75 5.51 -6.28
C GLU A 14 26.30 5.78 -5.84
N SER A 15 26.09 6.95 -5.21
CA SER A 15 24.85 7.25 -4.50
C SER A 15 23.72 7.78 -5.40
N ASP A 16 24.05 8.31 -6.58
CA ASP A 16 23.04 8.94 -7.45
C ASP A 16 22.22 7.91 -8.20
N LEU A 17 20.90 7.91 -7.93
CA LEU A 17 19.92 7.17 -8.70
C LEU A 17 18.82 8.12 -9.21
N PHE A 18 18.20 7.76 -10.33
CA PHE A 18 17.14 8.54 -10.96
C PHE A 18 15.78 7.87 -10.81
N LEU A 19 14.76 8.69 -10.54
CA LEU A 19 13.36 8.28 -10.49
C LEU A 19 12.70 8.59 -11.82
N HIS A 20 12.09 7.58 -12.43
CA HIS A 20 11.31 7.69 -13.66
C HIS A 20 9.83 7.44 -13.34
N PRO A 21 8.98 8.48 -13.27
CA PRO A 21 7.56 8.30 -12.98
C PRO A 21 6.87 7.41 -14.02
N ASP A 22 6.13 6.42 -13.52
CA ASP A 22 5.22 5.64 -14.35
C ASP A 22 3.88 6.37 -14.42
N LEU A 23 3.58 7.00 -15.53
CA LEU A 23 2.40 7.83 -15.73
C LEU A 23 1.09 7.04 -15.58
N ASN A 24 1.11 5.72 -15.78
CA ASN A 24 -0.06 4.88 -15.56
C ASN A 24 -0.42 4.70 -14.09
N THR A 25 0.46 5.13 -13.18
CA THR A 25 0.25 5.06 -11.73
C THR A 25 -0.12 6.41 -11.12
N PHE A 26 -0.45 7.40 -11.96
CA PHE A 26 -0.95 8.69 -11.49
C PHE A 26 -2.15 8.51 -10.56
N SER A 27 -2.12 9.14 -9.40
CA SER A 27 -3.23 9.12 -8.47
C SER A 27 -3.24 10.40 -7.62
N ILE A 28 -4.42 10.97 -7.45
CA ILE A 28 -4.66 12.03 -6.45
C ILE A 28 -4.78 11.36 -5.08
N LEU A 29 -4.26 12.01 -4.04
CA LEU A 29 -4.35 11.53 -2.66
C LEU A 29 -5.60 12.11 -1.98
N PRO A 30 -6.72 11.35 -1.82
CA PRO A 30 -8.00 11.91 -1.35
C PRO A 30 -7.94 12.43 0.09
N TRP A 31 -7.06 11.88 0.91
CA TRP A 31 -6.86 12.32 2.30
C TRP A 31 -6.05 13.62 2.46
N ARG A 32 -5.63 14.23 1.36
CA ARG A 32 -4.95 15.53 1.36
C ARG A 32 -5.97 16.63 1.06
N PRO A 33 -5.72 17.90 1.49
CA PRO A 33 -6.62 19.01 1.21
C PRO A 33 -6.94 19.14 -0.28
N GLN A 34 -8.19 19.44 -0.61
CA GLN A 34 -8.62 19.62 -2.00
C GLN A 34 -7.99 20.86 -2.63
N GLU A 35 -7.84 21.94 -1.86
CA GLU A 35 -7.06 23.11 -2.27
C GLU A 35 -5.58 22.78 -2.23
N GLY A 36 -4.90 22.87 -3.38
CA GLY A 36 -3.52 22.44 -3.52
C GLY A 36 -3.37 20.93 -3.45
N GLY A 37 -4.25 20.20 -4.11
CA GLY A 37 -4.28 18.73 -4.12
C GLY A 37 -2.93 18.11 -4.42
N VAL A 38 -2.66 16.95 -3.83
CA VAL A 38 -1.40 16.22 -3.96
C VAL A 38 -1.61 15.00 -4.85
N ALA A 39 -0.78 14.90 -5.88
CA ALA A 39 -0.70 13.71 -6.73
C ALA A 39 0.57 12.92 -6.44
N ARG A 40 0.52 11.62 -6.71
CA ARG A 40 1.68 10.75 -6.64
C ARG A 40 1.82 9.90 -7.90
N PHE A 41 3.05 9.41 -8.09
CA PHE A 41 3.37 8.36 -9.06
C PHE A 41 4.21 7.28 -8.36
N TYR A 42 4.12 6.04 -8.80
CA TYR A 42 5.20 5.08 -8.59
C TYR A 42 6.27 5.32 -9.64
N CYS A 43 7.53 5.16 -9.24
CA CYS A 43 8.67 5.40 -10.11
C CYS A 43 9.45 4.10 -10.33
N ASN A 44 10.05 4.00 -11.49
CA ASN A 44 11.12 3.04 -11.76
C ASN A 44 12.46 3.70 -11.44
N ILE A 45 13.45 2.92 -11.05
CA ILE A 45 14.74 3.44 -10.62
C ILE A 45 15.83 3.03 -11.64
N SER A 46 16.71 3.96 -11.98
CA SER A 46 17.87 3.70 -12.83
C SER A 46 19.15 4.33 -12.30
N TYR A 47 20.28 3.82 -12.76
CA TYR A 47 21.57 4.48 -12.67
C TYR A 47 21.62 5.74 -13.55
N PRO A 48 22.65 6.62 -13.37
CA PRO A 48 22.82 7.82 -14.21
C PRO A 48 23.01 7.52 -15.71
N ASP A 49 23.56 6.35 -16.04
CA ASP A 49 23.74 5.89 -17.43
C ASP A 49 22.47 5.30 -18.07
N GLY A 50 21.35 5.29 -17.35
CA GLY A 50 20.06 4.79 -17.81
C GLY A 50 19.84 3.28 -17.63
N ARG A 51 20.81 2.53 -17.15
CA ARG A 51 20.59 1.11 -16.79
C ARG A 51 19.61 1.00 -15.63
N PRO A 52 18.66 0.04 -15.67
CA PRO A 52 17.79 -0.22 -14.54
C PRO A 52 18.60 -0.54 -13.26
N PHE A 53 18.13 -0.05 -12.12
CA PHE A 53 18.70 -0.41 -10.84
C PHE A 53 18.17 -1.77 -10.40
N GLU A 54 19.05 -2.74 -10.19
CA GLU A 54 18.69 -4.12 -9.89
C GLU A 54 18.03 -4.29 -8.49
N GLY A 55 18.20 -3.31 -7.60
CA GLY A 55 17.54 -3.26 -6.30
C GLY A 55 16.12 -2.69 -6.33
N ASP A 56 15.65 -2.19 -7.48
CA ASP A 56 14.26 -1.72 -7.63
C ASP A 56 13.28 -2.89 -7.62
N GLY A 57 12.41 -2.95 -6.60
CA GLY A 57 11.39 -4.00 -6.49
C GLY A 57 10.46 -4.09 -7.70
N ARG A 58 10.13 -2.95 -8.33
CA ARG A 58 9.32 -2.93 -9.55
C ARG A 58 10.07 -3.53 -10.74
N TYR A 59 11.36 -3.27 -10.86
CA TYR A 59 12.21 -3.88 -11.88
C TYR A 59 12.30 -5.40 -11.70
N ILE A 60 12.58 -5.87 -10.47
CA ILE A 60 12.66 -7.30 -10.13
C ILE A 60 11.37 -8.01 -10.53
N LEU A 61 10.21 -7.45 -10.15
CA LEU A 61 8.90 -8.05 -10.42
C LEU A 61 8.61 -8.10 -11.93
N ARG A 62 8.93 -7.05 -12.69
CA ARG A 62 8.80 -7.04 -14.16
C ARG A 62 9.68 -8.08 -14.85
N GLU A 63 10.91 -8.26 -14.39
CA GLU A 63 11.79 -9.31 -14.95
C GLU A 63 11.27 -10.71 -14.61
N CYS A 64 10.70 -10.93 -13.41
CA CYS A 64 10.04 -12.19 -13.08
C CYS A 64 8.83 -12.45 -13.98
N GLU A 65 7.98 -11.45 -14.19
CA GLU A 65 6.81 -11.53 -15.06
C GLU A 65 7.20 -11.82 -16.53
N LYS A 66 8.26 -11.18 -16.99
CA LYS A 66 8.82 -11.42 -18.32
C LYS A 66 9.33 -12.85 -18.48
N ARG A 67 10.06 -13.37 -17.49
CA ARG A 67 10.53 -14.78 -17.50
C ARG A 67 9.38 -15.76 -17.52
N ALA A 68 8.33 -15.52 -16.74
CA ALA A 68 7.12 -16.36 -16.75
C ALA A 68 6.47 -16.39 -18.15
N ARG A 69 6.30 -15.21 -18.77
CA ARG A 69 5.75 -15.11 -20.13
C ARG A 69 6.60 -15.83 -21.17
N MET A 70 7.92 -15.73 -21.08
CA MET A 70 8.83 -16.48 -21.99
C MET A 70 8.72 -17.99 -21.80
N ALA A 71 8.37 -18.47 -20.61
CA ALA A 71 8.10 -19.86 -20.33
C ALA A 71 6.65 -20.29 -20.66
N GLY A 72 5.84 -19.40 -21.25
CA GLY A 72 4.46 -19.67 -21.64
C GLY A 72 3.42 -19.50 -20.54
N TYR A 73 3.78 -18.85 -19.41
CA TYR A 73 2.89 -18.63 -18.29
C TYR A 73 2.51 -17.15 -18.14
N SER A 74 1.26 -16.93 -17.74
CA SER A 74 0.80 -15.67 -17.15
C SER A 74 0.19 -15.98 -15.79
N PHE A 75 0.35 -15.08 -14.82
CA PHE A 75 -0.24 -15.24 -13.51
C PHE A 75 -0.88 -13.94 -13.02
N LEU A 76 -1.86 -14.08 -12.15
CA LEU A 76 -2.54 -12.99 -11.48
C LEU A 76 -2.25 -13.09 -9.98
N VAL A 77 -2.25 -11.96 -9.31
CA VAL A 77 -2.02 -11.87 -7.87
C VAL A 77 -3.21 -11.18 -7.23
N GLY A 78 -3.81 -11.82 -6.23
CA GLY A 78 -4.85 -11.25 -5.36
C GLY A 78 -4.31 -11.15 -3.95
N PRO A 79 -3.81 -9.99 -3.52
CA PRO A 79 -3.34 -9.82 -2.15
C PRO A 79 -4.51 -9.79 -1.17
N GLU A 80 -4.32 -10.41 -0.03
CA GLU A 80 -5.16 -10.29 1.16
C GLU A 80 -4.40 -9.40 2.15
N CYS A 81 -4.99 -8.28 2.54
CA CYS A 81 -4.32 -7.31 3.40
C CYS A 81 -4.95 -7.28 4.78
N GLU A 82 -4.31 -7.97 5.72
CA GLU A 82 -4.67 -7.91 7.12
C GLU A 82 -3.89 -6.82 7.85
N PHE A 83 -4.56 -6.14 8.77
CA PHE A 83 -3.96 -5.09 9.60
C PHE A 83 -4.66 -4.98 10.95
N TYR A 84 -3.94 -4.49 11.95
CA TYR A 84 -4.48 -4.23 13.28
C TYR A 84 -4.70 -2.75 13.49
N LEU A 85 -5.83 -2.40 14.09
CA LEU A 85 -6.13 -1.07 14.61
C LEU A 85 -5.89 -1.04 16.11
N PHE A 86 -5.08 -0.08 16.57
CA PHE A 86 -4.78 0.14 17.98
C PHE A 86 -5.22 1.53 18.40
N GLU A 87 -5.65 1.67 19.65
CA GLU A 87 -5.93 2.98 20.25
C GLU A 87 -4.63 3.76 20.41
N THR A 88 -4.71 5.08 20.28
CA THR A 88 -3.64 6.00 20.67
C THR A 88 -3.77 6.43 22.13
N ASP A 89 -2.69 6.91 22.73
CA ASP A 89 -2.72 7.55 24.05
C ASP A 89 -3.20 9.01 23.95
N ASP A 90 -3.28 9.69 25.11
CA ASP A 90 -3.74 11.08 25.20
C ASP A 90 -2.84 12.09 24.44
N ASN A 91 -1.65 11.68 24.05
CA ASN A 91 -0.71 12.47 23.25
C ASN A 91 -0.74 12.09 21.75
N GLY A 92 -1.59 11.15 21.35
CA GLY A 92 -1.71 10.65 19.99
C GLY A 92 -0.64 9.63 19.59
N TYR A 93 0.10 9.06 20.53
CA TYR A 93 1.05 7.99 20.21
C TYR A 93 0.37 6.62 20.18
N PRO A 94 0.79 5.73 19.25
CA PRO A 94 0.21 4.40 19.15
C PRO A 94 0.48 3.55 20.41
N THR A 95 -0.54 2.85 20.86
CA THR A 95 -0.44 1.91 21.98
C THR A 95 -0.45 0.46 21.48
N ARG A 96 -0.47 -0.51 22.42
CA ARG A 96 -0.72 -1.94 22.13
C ARG A 96 -2.14 -2.36 22.49
N LYS A 97 -3.03 -1.41 22.74
CA LYS A 97 -4.42 -1.70 23.08
C LYS A 97 -5.23 -1.84 21.80
N PRO A 98 -5.75 -3.02 21.45
CA PRO A 98 -6.59 -3.20 20.28
C PRO A 98 -7.81 -2.27 20.33
N PHE A 99 -8.22 -1.76 19.18
CA PHE A 99 -9.35 -0.82 19.06
C PHE A 99 -10.67 -1.44 19.49
N ASP A 100 -10.82 -2.75 19.33
CA ASP A 100 -11.97 -3.54 19.80
C ASP A 100 -11.56 -4.95 20.24
N LYS A 101 -12.57 -5.76 20.56
CA LYS A 101 -12.44 -7.17 20.95
C LYS A 101 -13.34 -8.08 20.12
N ALA A 102 -13.74 -7.62 18.94
CA ALA A 102 -14.53 -8.41 18.03
C ALA A 102 -13.74 -9.62 17.51
N GLY A 103 -14.43 -10.56 16.93
CA GLY A 103 -13.89 -11.75 16.29
C GLY A 103 -14.25 -11.82 14.81
N TYR A 104 -13.99 -12.98 14.21
CA TYR A 104 -14.17 -13.23 12.78
C TYR A 104 -15.61 -12.96 12.32
N PHE A 105 -15.77 -12.07 11.35
CA PHE A 105 -17.05 -11.64 10.79
C PHE A 105 -18.06 -11.03 11.79
N ASP A 106 -17.60 -10.61 12.97
CA ASP A 106 -18.43 -9.79 13.84
C ASP A 106 -18.79 -8.46 13.15
N ILE A 107 -19.93 -7.91 13.54
CA ILE A 107 -20.45 -6.64 13.06
C ILE A 107 -20.61 -5.64 14.23
N ALA A 108 -20.92 -4.39 13.93
CA ALA A 108 -21.23 -3.41 14.97
C ALA A 108 -22.36 -3.92 15.88
N PRO A 109 -22.31 -3.67 17.21
CA PRO A 109 -21.36 -2.76 17.91
C PRO A 109 -20.04 -3.41 18.36
N LEU A 110 -19.84 -4.71 18.13
CA LEU A 110 -18.61 -5.41 18.51
C LEU A 110 -17.43 -4.98 17.63
N ASP A 111 -17.63 -5.04 16.33
CA ASP A 111 -16.71 -4.48 15.35
C ASP A 111 -16.80 -2.95 15.33
N ARG A 112 -15.82 -2.30 15.94
CA ARG A 112 -15.71 -0.83 15.95
C ARG A 112 -14.97 -0.28 14.75
N GLY A 113 -14.26 -1.14 14.01
CA GLY A 113 -13.48 -0.79 12.82
C GLY A 113 -14.29 -0.70 11.53
N GLU A 114 -15.56 -1.10 11.51
CA GLU A 114 -16.39 -1.20 10.30
C GLU A 114 -16.42 0.11 9.50
N ASN A 115 -16.65 1.26 10.14
CA ASN A 115 -16.71 2.54 9.45
C ASN A 115 -15.34 2.99 8.93
N ILE A 116 -14.26 2.66 9.63
CA ILE A 116 -12.89 2.96 9.20
C ILE A 116 -12.53 2.14 7.95
N ARG A 117 -12.83 0.83 7.96
CA ARG A 117 -12.65 0.00 6.76
C ARG A 117 -13.49 0.50 5.59
N ARG A 118 -14.75 0.90 5.86
CA ARG A 118 -15.60 1.49 4.83
C ARG A 118 -14.99 2.74 4.22
N GLU A 119 -14.48 3.65 5.04
CA GLU A 119 -13.80 4.87 4.57
C GLU A 119 -12.56 4.53 3.75
N ILE A 120 -11.75 3.57 4.19
CA ILE A 120 -10.60 3.07 3.45
C ILE A 120 -11.04 2.51 2.08
N CYS A 121 -12.07 1.65 2.04
CA CYS A 121 -12.57 1.07 0.80
C CYS A 121 -13.02 2.15 -0.19
N LEU A 122 -13.83 3.12 0.24
CA LEU A 122 -14.28 4.21 -0.62
C LEU A 122 -13.11 5.07 -1.12
N THR A 123 -12.13 5.33 -0.26
CA THR A 123 -10.90 6.07 -0.62
C THR A 123 -10.09 5.36 -1.70
N ILE A 124 -9.88 4.05 -1.55
CA ILE A 124 -9.11 3.31 -2.57
C ILE A 124 -9.89 3.09 -3.86
N GLU A 125 -11.21 3.01 -3.82
CA GLU A 125 -12.07 3.03 -5.02
C GLU A 125 -11.90 4.33 -5.80
N GLU A 126 -11.88 5.48 -5.13
CA GLU A 126 -11.61 6.78 -5.74
C GLU A 126 -10.22 6.82 -6.39
N MET A 127 -9.26 6.08 -5.84
CA MET A 127 -7.91 5.94 -6.38
C MET A 127 -7.80 4.87 -7.49
N GLY A 128 -8.90 4.21 -7.88
CA GLY A 128 -8.96 3.24 -8.96
C GLY A 128 -8.66 1.78 -8.56
N LEU A 129 -8.61 1.47 -7.27
CA LEU A 129 -8.57 0.08 -6.80
C LEU A 129 -10.01 -0.50 -6.78
N SER A 130 -10.11 -1.81 -6.71
CA SER A 130 -11.39 -2.52 -6.66
C SER A 130 -11.43 -3.43 -5.43
N PRO A 131 -11.83 -2.93 -4.25
CA PRO A 131 -12.00 -3.77 -3.07
C PRO A 131 -13.09 -4.83 -3.34
N GLU A 132 -12.89 -6.05 -2.85
CA GLU A 132 -13.82 -7.18 -3.00
C GLU A 132 -14.41 -7.62 -1.67
N ARG A 133 -13.61 -7.59 -0.60
CA ARG A 133 -14.04 -7.99 0.74
C ARG A 133 -13.50 -7.02 1.76
N SER A 134 -14.27 -6.84 2.82
CA SER A 134 -13.90 -6.03 3.98
C SER A 134 -14.63 -6.56 5.20
N HIS A 135 -13.90 -7.10 6.16
CA HIS A 135 -14.47 -7.70 7.37
C HIS A 135 -13.52 -7.60 8.57
N HIS A 136 -14.07 -7.85 9.75
CA HIS A 136 -13.28 -8.06 10.94
C HIS A 136 -12.66 -9.45 10.90
N GLU A 137 -11.39 -9.56 11.28
CA GLU A 137 -10.64 -10.81 11.37
C GLU A 137 -10.67 -11.43 12.77
N SER A 138 -9.97 -12.55 12.94
CA SER A 138 -10.05 -13.38 14.14
C SER A 138 -9.46 -12.74 15.40
N GLY A 139 -8.47 -11.88 15.25
CA GLY A 139 -7.79 -11.22 16.38
C GLY A 139 -8.48 -9.92 16.79
N PRO A 140 -8.46 -9.56 18.11
CA PRO A 140 -8.96 -8.27 18.56
C PRO A 140 -8.34 -7.10 17.79
N GLY A 141 -9.18 -6.24 17.21
CA GLY A 141 -8.75 -5.12 16.38
C GLY A 141 -8.14 -5.50 15.03
N GLN A 142 -8.22 -6.77 14.62
CA GLN A 142 -7.73 -7.25 13.33
C GLN A 142 -8.78 -7.06 12.25
N ASN A 143 -8.38 -6.50 11.14
CA ASN A 143 -9.22 -6.13 10.01
C ASN A 143 -8.60 -6.67 8.73
N GLU A 144 -9.43 -6.96 7.73
CA GLU A 144 -8.99 -7.39 6.40
C GLU A 144 -9.71 -6.60 5.32
N ILE A 145 -8.95 -6.23 4.29
CA ILE A 145 -9.46 -5.68 3.04
C ILE A 145 -8.73 -6.35 1.89
N ASP A 146 -9.50 -7.06 1.07
CA ASP A 146 -9.04 -7.68 -0.17
C ASP A 146 -9.43 -6.85 -1.36
N PHE A 147 -8.67 -6.97 -2.42
CA PHE A 147 -9.02 -6.37 -3.70
C PHE A 147 -8.78 -7.32 -4.86
N ARG A 148 -9.48 -7.04 -5.94
CA ARG A 148 -9.53 -7.88 -7.13
C ARG A 148 -8.13 -8.21 -7.64
N CYS A 149 -7.90 -9.48 -7.98
CA CYS A 149 -6.65 -9.93 -8.55
C CYS A 149 -6.31 -9.19 -9.86
N SER A 150 -5.04 -8.92 -10.06
CA SER A 150 -4.53 -8.21 -11.23
C SER A 150 -3.14 -8.72 -11.63
N SER A 151 -2.52 -8.10 -12.66
CA SER A 151 -1.13 -8.41 -12.99
C SER A 151 -0.20 -8.15 -11.80
N PRO A 152 0.90 -8.87 -11.68
CA PRO A 152 1.78 -8.79 -10.51
C PRO A 152 2.22 -7.38 -10.13
N LEU A 153 2.66 -6.59 -11.12
CA LEU A 153 3.11 -5.22 -10.88
C LEU A 153 1.97 -4.32 -10.39
N LYS A 154 0.79 -4.43 -11.03
CA LYS A 154 -0.38 -3.68 -10.59
C LYS A 154 -0.81 -4.08 -9.17
N ALA A 155 -0.85 -5.37 -8.86
CA ALA A 155 -1.19 -5.85 -7.52
C ALA A 155 -0.22 -5.34 -6.45
N ALA A 156 1.08 -5.28 -6.76
CA ALA A 156 2.08 -4.72 -5.85
C ALA A 156 1.88 -3.20 -5.63
N ASP A 157 1.66 -2.44 -6.69
CA ASP A 157 1.37 -1.00 -6.61
C ASP A 157 0.06 -0.74 -5.83
N ASP A 158 -1.00 -1.54 -6.09
CA ASP A 158 -2.29 -1.45 -5.39
C ASP A 158 -2.13 -1.76 -3.90
N LEU A 159 -1.38 -2.81 -3.53
CA LEU A 159 -1.12 -3.14 -2.13
C LEU A 159 -0.38 -2.01 -1.39
N MET A 160 0.62 -1.41 -2.03
CA MET A 160 1.33 -0.26 -1.45
C MET A 160 0.42 0.96 -1.30
N THR A 161 -0.54 1.14 -2.21
CA THR A 161 -1.58 2.17 -2.13
C THR A 161 -2.51 1.91 -0.95
N LEU A 162 -3.05 0.70 -0.83
CA LEU A 162 -3.91 0.30 0.29
C LEU A 162 -3.20 0.51 1.63
N ARG A 163 -1.95 0.04 1.77
CA ARG A 163 -1.17 0.24 3.01
C ARG A 163 -1.02 1.72 3.38
N THR A 164 -0.88 2.59 2.40
CA THR A 164 -0.78 4.04 2.63
C THR A 164 -2.13 4.62 3.05
N ALA A 165 -3.22 4.22 2.38
CA ALA A 165 -4.58 4.63 2.72
C ALA A 165 -4.97 4.17 4.14
N VAL A 166 -4.71 2.91 4.48
CA VAL A 166 -4.95 2.37 5.84
C VAL A 166 -4.28 3.25 6.89
N LYS A 167 -3.00 3.57 6.72
CA LYS A 167 -2.26 4.41 7.69
C LYS A 167 -2.81 5.83 7.76
N ALA A 168 -3.10 6.45 6.60
CA ALA A 168 -3.59 7.81 6.55
C ALA A 168 -4.98 7.96 7.18
N ILE A 169 -5.90 7.07 6.81
CA ILE A 169 -7.29 7.10 7.31
C ILE A 169 -7.33 6.71 8.80
N SER A 170 -6.58 5.69 9.23
CA SER A 170 -6.50 5.33 10.65
C SER A 170 -5.99 6.51 11.48
N TYR A 171 -4.92 7.17 11.04
CA TYR A 171 -4.39 8.36 11.72
C TYR A 171 -5.42 9.49 11.80
N GLN A 172 -6.19 9.76 10.75
CA GLN A 172 -7.26 10.77 10.76
C GLN A 172 -8.39 10.41 11.73
N ASN A 173 -8.59 9.12 11.99
CA ASN A 173 -9.57 8.60 12.97
C ASN A 173 -8.99 8.43 14.39
N GLY A 174 -7.78 8.90 14.65
CA GLY A 174 -7.16 8.86 15.97
C GLY A 174 -6.61 7.49 16.39
N LEU A 175 -6.22 6.68 15.41
CA LEU A 175 -5.70 5.32 15.59
C LEU A 175 -4.30 5.16 15.04
#